data_33eb8ff2e120117f3dfae9a000cb4289
#
_entry.id   33eb8ff2e120117f3dfae9a000cb4289
#
_cell.length_a   1.000
_cell.length_b   1.000
_cell.length_c   1.000
_cell.angle_alpha   90.00
_cell.angle_beta   90.00
_cell.angle_gamma   90.00
#
_symmetry.space_group_name_H-M   'P 1'
#
loop_
_entity.id
_entity.type
_entity.pdbx_description
1 polymer ?
#
loop_
_entity_poly.entity_id
_entity_poly.type
_entity_poly.pdbx_seq_one_letter_code
_entity_poly.pdbx_strand_id
1 'polypeptide(L)'
;QLQAPVVAPPVPLQAEERAAVLQAAAQVGVGQAALQACQALRHWLGGQGVSLSDRRWRQCIALMRTVAATEGRDQLDALDLWLAPYVASPTPDWVPRIATWFEADLLQAVPQQAPWLTRAVEAFEKQLQIEETAPADEGGEADSGAGKLALARTLSSNDESEAGMLRLMSATLEASLRRRYSTVHVAARLAQLDEVLQRASLAFEVVGQRQAALQAALAPRLWMPPDLQQRLQAAHGQTLALLEGLRSRLQQARDGFAALPLEETTARIEAPTPVAFEA
;
A
#
# COMPACT_ATOMS: atom_id res chain seq x y z
N GLN A 1 -11.91 26.44 34.56
CA GLN A 1 -12.76 26.96 33.45
C GLN A 1 -11.82 27.42 32.32
N LEU A 2 -11.67 26.60 31.28
CA LEU A 2 -11.02 27.00 30.04
C LEU A 2 -12.01 27.90 29.28
N GLN A 3 -11.74 29.21 29.28
CA GLN A 3 -12.42 30.13 28.40
C GLN A 3 -12.12 29.74 26.95
N ALA A 4 -13.17 29.39 26.20
CA ALA A 4 -13.05 29.23 24.76
C ALA A 4 -12.51 30.52 24.13
N PRO A 5 -11.60 30.48 23.16
CA PRO A 5 -11.09 31.68 22.51
C PRO A 5 -12.29 32.47 21.92
N VAL A 6 -12.36 33.75 22.24
CA VAL A 6 -13.36 34.65 21.65
C VAL A 6 -13.02 34.79 20.16
N VAL A 7 -13.73 34.04 19.32
CA VAL A 7 -13.62 34.16 17.87
C VAL A 7 -14.23 35.52 17.49
N ALA A 8 -13.44 36.41 16.90
CA ALA A 8 -13.94 37.66 16.37
C ALA A 8 -15.09 37.38 15.37
N PRO A 9 -16.17 38.19 15.40
CA PRO A 9 -17.27 37.98 14.46
C PRO A 9 -16.76 38.09 13.02
N PRO A 10 -17.24 37.23 12.11
CA PRO A 10 -16.80 37.25 10.71
C PRO A 10 -17.13 38.60 10.08
N VAL A 11 -16.18 39.17 9.37
CA VAL A 11 -16.39 40.40 8.60
C VAL A 11 -17.29 40.06 7.40
N PRO A 12 -18.45 40.69 7.23
CA PRO A 12 -19.34 40.43 6.11
C PRO A 12 -18.71 40.90 4.79
N LEU A 13 -18.78 40.04 3.75
CA LEU A 13 -18.36 40.42 2.40
C LEU A 13 -19.15 41.62 1.87
N GLN A 14 -18.45 42.61 1.35
CA GLN A 14 -19.04 43.77 0.68
C GLN A 14 -19.70 43.38 -0.65
N ALA A 15 -20.61 44.21 -1.17
CA ALA A 15 -21.31 43.94 -2.40
C ALA A 15 -20.34 43.80 -3.60
N GLU A 16 -19.33 44.65 -3.62
CA GLU A 16 -18.28 44.66 -4.65
C GLU A 16 -17.42 43.38 -4.61
N GLU A 17 -17.06 42.92 -3.42
CA GLU A 17 -16.31 41.67 -3.24
C GLU A 17 -17.13 40.46 -3.71
N ARG A 18 -18.43 40.42 -3.41
CA ARG A 18 -19.33 39.37 -3.90
C ARG A 18 -19.44 39.38 -5.43
N ALA A 19 -19.55 40.58 -6.02
CA ALA A 19 -19.60 40.75 -7.47
C ALA A 19 -18.28 40.27 -8.12
N ALA A 20 -17.14 40.63 -7.55
CA ALA A 20 -15.83 40.19 -8.01
C ALA A 20 -15.69 38.65 -7.97
N VAL A 21 -16.14 38.00 -6.89
CA VAL A 21 -16.14 36.52 -6.80
C VAL A 21 -17.02 35.88 -7.89
N LEU A 22 -18.23 36.41 -8.13
CA LEU A 22 -19.11 35.89 -9.16
C LEU A 22 -18.52 36.07 -10.57
N GLN A 23 -17.88 37.22 -10.82
CA GLN A 23 -17.19 37.46 -12.08
C GLN A 23 -16.01 36.51 -12.28
N ALA A 24 -15.19 36.29 -11.25
CA ALA A 24 -14.10 35.32 -11.30
C ALA A 24 -14.59 33.91 -11.51
N ALA A 25 -15.67 33.50 -10.81
CA ALA A 25 -16.28 32.17 -10.97
C ALA A 25 -16.80 31.92 -12.40
N ALA A 26 -17.28 32.97 -13.09
CA ALA A 26 -17.72 32.84 -14.49
C ALA A 26 -16.57 32.52 -15.45
N GLN A 27 -15.34 32.88 -15.10
CA GLN A 27 -14.14 32.63 -15.91
C GLN A 27 -13.50 31.26 -15.64
N VAL A 28 -13.86 30.58 -14.52
CA VAL A 28 -13.32 29.25 -14.20
C VAL A 28 -13.79 28.25 -15.24
N GLY A 29 -12.81 27.59 -15.90
CA GLY A 29 -13.05 26.55 -16.89
C GLY A 29 -13.51 25.23 -16.24
N VAL A 30 -14.17 24.38 -17.05
CA VAL A 30 -14.44 22.99 -16.64
C VAL A 30 -13.40 22.09 -17.30
N GLY A 31 -12.47 21.59 -16.50
CA GLY A 31 -11.43 20.66 -16.97
C GLY A 31 -12.00 19.32 -17.42
N GLN A 32 -11.26 18.62 -18.26
CA GLN A 32 -11.67 17.31 -18.77
C GLN A 32 -11.92 16.31 -17.64
N ALA A 33 -11.08 16.31 -16.61
CA ALA A 33 -11.25 15.45 -15.43
C ALA A 33 -12.55 15.75 -14.66
N ALA A 34 -12.89 17.04 -14.47
CA ALA A 34 -14.16 17.43 -13.85
C ALA A 34 -15.37 16.99 -14.69
N LEU A 35 -15.28 17.14 -16.03
CA LEU A 35 -16.35 16.72 -16.93
C LEU A 35 -16.57 15.21 -16.85
N GLN A 36 -15.50 14.41 -16.90
CA GLN A 36 -15.57 12.96 -16.77
C GLN A 36 -16.12 12.54 -15.40
N ALA A 37 -15.73 13.21 -14.35
CA ALA A 37 -16.23 12.96 -12.99
C ALA A 37 -17.74 13.27 -12.88
N CYS A 38 -18.21 14.38 -13.46
CA CYS A 38 -19.64 14.69 -13.53
C CYS A 38 -20.43 13.66 -14.34
N GLN A 39 -19.88 13.18 -15.46
CA GLN A 39 -20.50 12.11 -16.26
C GLN A 39 -20.56 10.78 -15.49
N ALA A 40 -19.49 10.43 -14.77
CA ALA A 40 -19.46 9.24 -13.92
C ALA A 40 -20.51 9.32 -12.81
N LEU A 41 -20.64 10.47 -12.12
CA LEU A 41 -21.68 10.69 -11.11
C LEU A 41 -23.09 10.56 -11.72
N ARG A 42 -23.31 11.15 -12.90
CA ARG A 42 -24.61 11.06 -13.62
C ARG A 42 -24.95 9.62 -13.96
N HIS A 43 -23.99 8.86 -14.45
CA HIS A 43 -24.16 7.45 -14.77
C HIS A 43 -24.47 6.63 -13.53
N TRP A 44 -23.69 6.80 -12.45
CA TRP A 44 -23.88 6.09 -11.20
C TRP A 44 -25.26 6.38 -10.58
N LEU A 45 -25.68 7.65 -10.51
CA LEU A 45 -27.01 8.03 -10.02
C LEU A 45 -28.12 7.43 -10.88
N GLY A 46 -27.96 7.43 -12.20
CA GLY A 46 -28.90 6.79 -13.13
C GLY A 46 -29.05 5.28 -12.88
N GLY A 47 -27.95 4.59 -12.60
CA GLY A 47 -27.95 3.18 -12.18
C GLY A 47 -28.67 2.92 -10.86
N GLN A 48 -28.77 3.94 -10.00
CA GLN A 48 -29.53 3.89 -8.75
C GLN A 48 -30.98 4.40 -8.91
N GLY A 49 -31.43 4.67 -10.13
CA GLY A 49 -32.78 5.18 -10.38
C GLY A 49 -32.97 6.67 -10.04
N VAL A 50 -31.88 7.42 -9.82
CA VAL A 50 -31.91 8.85 -9.48
C VAL A 50 -31.48 9.68 -10.67
N SER A 51 -32.28 10.68 -11.04
CA SER A 51 -31.92 11.66 -12.07
C SER A 51 -31.92 13.09 -11.49
N LEU A 52 -30.88 13.84 -11.80
CA LEU A 52 -30.80 15.25 -11.46
C LEU A 52 -31.28 16.11 -12.62
N SER A 53 -32.08 17.15 -12.31
CA SER A 53 -32.50 18.11 -13.32
C SER A 53 -31.29 18.95 -13.82
N ASP A 54 -31.37 19.44 -15.06
CA ASP A 54 -30.33 20.32 -15.62
C ASP A 54 -30.13 21.60 -14.79
N ARG A 55 -31.17 22.06 -14.13
CA ARG A 55 -31.07 23.19 -13.20
C ARG A 55 -30.14 22.84 -12.02
N ARG A 56 -30.28 21.64 -11.45
CA ARG A 56 -29.46 21.20 -10.32
C ARG A 56 -28.01 20.97 -10.74
N TRP A 57 -27.78 20.41 -11.92
CA TRP A 57 -26.44 20.31 -12.49
C TRP A 57 -25.77 21.67 -12.68
N ARG A 58 -26.50 22.66 -13.24
CA ARG A 58 -25.97 24.02 -13.37
C ARG A 58 -25.62 24.65 -12.01
N GLN A 59 -26.45 24.43 -11.01
CA GLN A 59 -26.18 24.91 -9.64
C GLN A 59 -24.94 24.25 -9.04
N CYS A 60 -24.77 22.95 -9.23
CA CYS A 60 -23.59 22.21 -8.76
C CYS A 60 -22.31 22.77 -9.41
N ILE A 61 -22.29 22.92 -10.72
CA ILE A 61 -21.14 23.48 -11.44
C ILE A 61 -20.88 24.94 -11.04
N ALA A 62 -21.92 25.74 -10.88
CA ALA A 62 -21.77 27.12 -10.44
C ALA A 62 -21.14 27.21 -9.04
N LEU A 63 -21.55 26.34 -8.10
CA LEU A 63 -20.95 26.27 -6.77
C LEU A 63 -19.47 25.84 -6.83
N MET A 64 -19.16 24.78 -7.60
CA MET A 64 -17.79 24.35 -7.81
C MET A 64 -16.90 25.47 -8.37
N ARG A 65 -17.39 26.21 -9.38
CA ARG A 65 -16.68 27.36 -9.95
C ARG A 65 -16.45 28.47 -8.93
N THR A 66 -17.45 28.75 -8.08
CA THR A 66 -17.32 29.76 -7.02
C THR A 66 -16.23 29.35 -6.01
N VAL A 67 -16.23 28.09 -5.59
CA VAL A 67 -15.21 27.55 -4.69
C VAL A 67 -13.83 27.66 -5.33
N ALA A 68 -13.66 27.18 -6.57
CA ALA A 68 -12.39 27.25 -7.28
C ALA A 68 -11.87 28.69 -7.45
N ALA A 69 -12.76 29.65 -7.78
CA ALA A 69 -12.40 31.06 -7.89
C ALA A 69 -11.91 31.64 -6.57
N THR A 70 -12.54 31.29 -5.43
CA THR A 70 -12.11 31.74 -4.11
C THR A 70 -10.82 31.08 -3.62
N GLU A 71 -10.44 29.97 -4.23
CA GLU A 71 -9.16 29.28 -4.02
C GLU A 71 -8.08 29.73 -5.03
N GLY A 72 -8.38 30.70 -5.89
CA GLY A 72 -7.45 31.23 -6.91
C GLY A 72 -7.19 30.26 -8.07
N ARG A 73 -8.09 29.29 -8.28
CA ARG A 73 -7.98 28.31 -9.37
C ARG A 73 -8.80 28.74 -10.58
N ASP A 74 -8.26 28.54 -11.74
CA ASP A 74 -8.86 28.89 -13.04
C ASP A 74 -9.60 27.72 -13.72
N GLN A 75 -9.49 26.52 -13.15
CA GLN A 75 -10.08 25.31 -13.73
C GLN A 75 -10.60 24.35 -12.66
N LEU A 76 -11.75 23.71 -12.94
CA LEU A 76 -12.28 22.62 -12.13
C LEU A 76 -11.56 21.31 -12.47
N ASP A 77 -11.39 20.44 -11.46
CA ASP A 77 -10.93 19.07 -11.60
C ASP A 77 -11.88 18.07 -10.92
N ALA A 78 -11.50 16.78 -10.88
CA ALA A 78 -12.32 15.74 -10.29
C ALA A 78 -12.57 15.92 -8.78
N LEU A 79 -11.63 16.53 -8.06
CA LEU A 79 -11.75 16.76 -6.61
C LEU A 79 -12.87 17.76 -6.28
N ASP A 80 -13.25 18.65 -7.22
CA ASP A 80 -14.34 19.61 -6.96
C ASP A 80 -15.69 18.93 -6.74
N LEU A 81 -15.83 17.65 -7.15
CA LEU A 81 -17.02 16.86 -6.87
C LEU A 81 -17.21 16.52 -5.38
N TRP A 82 -16.29 16.87 -4.50
CA TRP A 82 -16.50 16.75 -3.05
C TRP A 82 -17.76 17.52 -2.58
N LEU A 83 -18.20 18.49 -3.35
CA LEU A 83 -19.45 19.25 -3.11
C LEU A 83 -20.71 18.50 -3.53
N ALA A 84 -20.58 17.50 -4.42
CA ALA A 84 -21.73 16.77 -4.97
C ALA A 84 -22.63 16.11 -3.91
N PRO A 85 -22.12 15.50 -2.83
CA PRO A 85 -22.97 14.96 -1.75
C PRO A 85 -23.99 15.96 -1.22
N TYR A 86 -23.65 17.23 -1.13
CA TYR A 86 -24.51 18.27 -0.56
C TYR A 86 -25.47 18.90 -1.57
N VAL A 87 -25.15 18.85 -2.87
CA VAL A 87 -25.96 19.51 -3.92
C VAL A 87 -26.74 18.49 -4.74
N ALA A 88 -26.16 17.32 -5.00
CA ALA A 88 -26.76 16.29 -5.85
C ALA A 88 -27.69 15.33 -5.10
N SER A 89 -27.66 15.29 -3.76
CA SER A 89 -28.51 14.40 -2.96
C SER A 89 -29.99 14.75 -3.10
N PRO A 90 -30.83 13.79 -3.51
CA PRO A 90 -32.29 14.02 -3.53
C PRO A 90 -32.88 14.12 -2.12
N THR A 91 -32.37 13.34 -1.17
CA THR A 91 -32.74 13.31 0.25
C THR A 91 -31.49 13.22 1.13
N PRO A 92 -31.54 13.56 2.42
CA PRO A 92 -30.35 13.57 3.29
C PRO A 92 -29.59 12.25 3.40
N ASP A 93 -30.28 11.11 3.28
CA ASP A 93 -29.69 9.76 3.31
C ASP A 93 -28.80 9.44 2.09
N TRP A 94 -28.90 10.25 1.01
CA TRP A 94 -28.04 10.13 -0.14
C TRP A 94 -26.68 10.80 0.06
N VAL A 95 -26.54 11.73 1.01
CA VAL A 95 -25.28 12.42 1.28
C VAL A 95 -24.15 11.43 1.54
N PRO A 96 -24.25 10.50 2.51
CA PRO A 96 -23.18 9.53 2.74
C PRO A 96 -22.96 8.57 1.57
N ARG A 97 -24.01 8.22 0.81
CA ARG A 97 -23.88 7.33 -0.34
C ARG A 97 -23.05 7.96 -1.46
N ILE A 98 -23.34 9.22 -1.81
CA ILE A 98 -22.57 9.96 -2.82
C ILE A 98 -21.16 10.24 -2.32
N ALA A 99 -20.97 10.53 -1.04
CA ALA A 99 -19.64 10.71 -0.45
C ALA A 99 -18.81 9.43 -0.54
N THR A 100 -19.37 8.28 -0.20
CA THR A 100 -18.69 6.98 -0.33
C THR A 100 -18.32 6.69 -1.79
N TRP A 101 -19.25 6.90 -2.73
CA TRP A 101 -18.97 6.75 -4.15
C TRP A 101 -17.84 7.68 -4.61
N PHE A 102 -17.85 8.94 -4.19
CA PHE A 102 -16.81 9.91 -4.53
C PHE A 102 -15.43 9.45 -4.04
N GLU A 103 -15.34 9.02 -2.79
CA GLU A 103 -14.07 8.59 -2.18
C GLU A 103 -13.59 7.24 -2.77
N ALA A 104 -14.48 6.25 -2.84
CA ALA A 104 -14.11 4.89 -3.21
C ALA A 104 -14.05 4.65 -4.74
N ASP A 105 -15.09 5.05 -5.47
CA ASP A 105 -15.23 4.70 -6.90
C ASP A 105 -14.59 5.73 -7.81
N LEU A 106 -14.80 7.04 -7.52
CA LEU A 106 -14.26 8.10 -8.38
C LEU A 106 -12.77 8.34 -8.12
N LEU A 107 -12.39 8.56 -6.86
CA LEU A 107 -11.01 8.86 -6.49
C LEU A 107 -10.18 7.62 -6.20
N GLN A 108 -10.81 6.44 -6.09
CA GLN A 108 -10.15 5.21 -5.67
C GLN A 108 -9.33 5.39 -4.37
N ALA A 109 -9.80 6.28 -3.50
CA ALA A 109 -9.16 6.61 -2.24
C ALA A 109 -9.55 5.61 -1.15
N VAL A 110 -9.35 4.33 -1.44
CA VAL A 110 -9.46 3.22 -0.49
C VAL A 110 -8.11 2.51 -0.41
N PRO A 111 -7.72 2.00 0.77
CA PRO A 111 -6.49 1.23 0.88
C PRO A 111 -6.51 0.05 -0.07
N GLN A 112 -5.54 0.01 -0.97
CA GLN A 112 -5.41 -1.09 -1.92
C GLN A 112 -4.61 -2.22 -1.31
N GLN A 113 -5.11 -3.44 -1.48
CA GLN A 113 -4.38 -4.65 -1.13
C GLN A 113 -3.51 -5.08 -2.32
N ALA A 114 -2.40 -5.74 -2.03
CA ALA A 114 -1.51 -6.31 -3.03
C ALA A 114 -1.49 -7.85 -2.90
N PRO A 115 -2.58 -8.56 -3.24
CA PRO A 115 -2.71 -9.99 -2.97
C PRO A 115 -1.64 -10.84 -3.67
N TRP A 116 -1.23 -10.45 -4.88
CA TRP A 116 -0.14 -11.11 -5.59
C TRP A 116 1.18 -11.02 -4.83
N LEU A 117 1.50 -9.84 -4.27
CA LEU A 117 2.73 -9.61 -3.52
C LEU A 117 2.69 -10.31 -2.16
N THR A 118 1.53 -10.30 -1.48
CA THR A 118 1.33 -11.05 -0.23
C THR A 118 1.58 -12.53 -0.45
N ARG A 119 0.98 -13.12 -1.51
CA ARG A 119 1.21 -14.54 -1.86
C ARG A 119 2.68 -14.82 -2.19
N ALA A 120 3.33 -13.93 -2.92
CA ALA A 120 4.75 -14.07 -3.23
C ALA A 120 5.59 -14.10 -1.95
N VAL A 121 5.38 -13.14 -1.04
CA VAL A 121 6.08 -13.08 0.25
C VAL A 121 5.89 -14.38 1.03
N GLU A 122 4.65 -14.81 1.23
CA GLU A 122 4.33 -16.04 1.97
C GLU A 122 4.95 -17.29 1.34
N ALA A 123 4.96 -17.37 0.00
CA ALA A 123 5.55 -18.49 -0.72
C ALA A 123 7.08 -18.52 -0.54
N PHE A 124 7.76 -17.38 -0.65
CA PHE A 124 9.22 -17.32 -0.47
C PHE A 124 9.63 -17.55 0.99
N GLU A 125 8.92 -17.00 1.97
CA GLU A 125 9.17 -17.26 3.38
C GLU A 125 9.01 -18.74 3.72
N LYS A 126 7.94 -19.36 3.23
CA LYS A 126 7.72 -20.80 3.40
C LYS A 126 8.81 -21.63 2.75
N GLN A 127 9.22 -21.27 1.53
CA GLN A 127 10.27 -21.97 0.83
C GLN A 127 11.61 -21.82 1.54
N LEU A 128 11.94 -20.62 2.03
CA LEU A 128 13.14 -20.39 2.82
C LEU A 128 13.15 -21.26 4.08
N GLN A 129 12.05 -21.31 4.80
CA GLN A 129 11.92 -22.14 5.99
C GLN A 129 12.15 -23.64 5.68
N ILE A 130 11.62 -24.12 4.55
CA ILE A 130 11.86 -25.50 4.10
C ILE A 130 13.35 -25.71 3.80
N GLU A 131 13.99 -24.79 3.08
CA GLU A 131 15.39 -24.91 2.69
C GLU A 131 16.35 -24.75 3.88
N GLU A 132 16.05 -23.88 4.85
CA GLU A 132 16.84 -23.74 6.09
C GLU A 132 16.76 -24.96 7.02
N THR A 133 15.62 -25.64 7.02
CA THR A 133 15.38 -26.79 7.90
C THR A 133 15.63 -28.14 7.24
N ALA A 134 15.93 -28.16 5.95
CA ALA A 134 16.18 -29.39 5.19
C ALA A 134 17.40 -30.13 5.77
N PRO A 135 17.26 -31.45 6.07
CA PRO A 135 18.38 -32.26 6.50
C PRO A 135 19.36 -32.48 5.32
N ALA A 136 20.64 -32.72 5.65
CA ALA A 136 21.62 -33.13 4.64
C ALA A 136 21.16 -34.40 3.94
N ASP A 137 21.43 -34.49 2.62
CA ASP A 137 21.08 -35.69 1.84
C ASP A 137 21.82 -36.92 2.42
N GLU A 138 21.12 -38.06 2.57
CA GLU A 138 21.58 -39.33 3.19
C GLU A 138 22.69 -40.05 2.37
N GLY A 139 23.65 -39.30 1.84
CA GLY A 139 24.73 -39.84 1.00
C GLY A 139 26.04 -40.21 1.72
N GLY A 140 26.17 -40.01 3.01
CA GLY A 140 27.38 -40.35 3.75
C GLY A 140 27.35 -39.95 5.21
N GLU A 141 27.50 -40.91 6.12
CA GLU A 141 27.75 -40.73 7.59
C GLU A 141 26.63 -40.05 8.43
N ALA A 142 25.42 -39.79 7.89
CA ALA A 142 24.35 -39.11 8.58
C ALA A 142 23.82 -39.85 9.82
N ASP A 143 23.87 -41.18 9.84
CA ASP A 143 23.37 -42.00 10.95
C ASP A 143 24.19 -41.81 12.24
N SER A 144 25.48 -41.49 12.13
CA SER A 144 26.32 -41.19 13.28
C SER A 144 26.11 -39.75 13.83
N GLY A 145 25.71 -38.82 12.99
CA GLY A 145 25.51 -37.41 13.34
C GLY A 145 24.24 -37.17 14.15
N ALA A 146 23.12 -37.74 13.76
CA ALA A 146 21.85 -37.67 14.46
C ALA A 146 21.93 -38.28 15.88
N GLY A 147 22.64 -39.42 16.00
CA GLY A 147 22.89 -40.08 17.29
C GLY A 147 23.75 -39.19 18.22
N LYS A 148 24.80 -38.54 17.68
CA LYS A 148 25.66 -37.62 18.44
C LYS A 148 24.92 -36.38 18.89
N LEU A 149 24.01 -35.85 18.05
CA LEU A 149 23.16 -34.69 18.41
C LEU A 149 22.17 -35.04 19.50
N ALA A 150 21.51 -36.20 19.43
CA ALA A 150 20.63 -36.67 20.49
C ALA A 150 21.38 -36.89 21.81
N LEU A 151 22.59 -37.45 21.77
CA LEU A 151 23.44 -37.63 22.92
C LEU A 151 23.93 -36.29 23.52
N ALA A 152 24.32 -35.33 22.66
CA ALA A 152 24.70 -33.97 23.10
C ALA A 152 23.55 -33.24 23.80
N ARG A 153 22.31 -33.37 23.29
CA ARG A 153 21.11 -32.78 23.92
C ARG A 153 20.79 -33.40 25.27
N THR A 154 20.99 -34.70 25.44
CA THR A 154 20.76 -35.38 26.73
C THR A 154 21.84 -35.08 27.78
N LEU A 155 23.08 -34.84 27.36
CA LEU A 155 24.16 -34.49 28.26
C LEU A 155 24.17 -33.02 28.73
N SER A 156 23.55 -32.11 28.00
CA SER A 156 23.51 -30.67 28.30
C SER A 156 22.57 -30.27 29.46
N SER A 157 21.97 -31.20 30.15
CA SER A 157 20.98 -30.92 31.20
C SER A 157 21.53 -30.71 32.59
N ASN A 158 22.85 -30.86 32.88
CA ASN A 158 23.34 -31.02 34.25
C ASN A 158 24.43 -30.07 34.76
N ASP A 159 25.03 -29.15 33.98
CA ASP A 159 26.05 -28.23 34.53
C ASP A 159 26.18 -26.91 33.73
N GLU A 160 26.15 -25.74 34.40
CA GLU A 160 26.03 -24.42 33.71
C GLU A 160 27.29 -24.00 32.94
N SER A 161 28.47 -24.45 33.29
CA SER A 161 29.71 -24.05 32.59
C SER A 161 30.06 -24.97 31.43
N GLU A 162 29.75 -26.26 31.54
CA GLU A 162 29.81 -27.22 30.40
C GLU A 162 28.64 -27.04 29.44
N ALA A 163 27.48 -26.56 29.92
CA ALA A 163 26.30 -26.28 29.10
C ALA A 163 26.55 -25.24 28.00
N GLY A 164 27.44 -24.27 28.22
CA GLY A 164 27.83 -23.29 27.18
C GLY A 164 28.61 -23.92 26.02
N MET A 165 29.59 -24.75 26.34
CA MET A 165 30.42 -25.44 25.35
C MET A 165 29.62 -26.51 24.62
N LEU A 166 28.76 -27.26 25.29
CA LEU A 166 27.86 -28.25 24.69
C LEU A 166 26.79 -27.61 23.78
N ARG A 167 26.27 -26.43 24.15
CA ARG A 167 25.38 -25.64 23.27
C ARG A 167 26.08 -25.19 21.99
N LEU A 168 27.35 -24.76 22.09
CA LEU A 168 28.13 -24.38 20.90
C LEU A 168 28.42 -25.60 20.02
N MET A 169 28.79 -26.75 20.63
CA MET A 169 29.01 -27.99 19.89
C MET A 169 27.73 -28.53 19.27
N SER A 170 26.58 -28.42 19.95
CA SER A 170 25.28 -28.79 19.43
C SER A 170 24.90 -27.90 18.24
N ALA A 171 25.09 -26.59 18.32
CA ALA A 171 24.81 -25.65 17.23
C ALA A 171 25.73 -25.90 16.01
N THR A 172 27.01 -26.20 16.26
CA THR A 172 27.98 -26.53 15.20
C THR A 172 27.64 -27.86 14.51
N LEU A 173 27.20 -28.86 15.28
CA LEU A 173 26.76 -30.14 14.75
C LEU A 173 25.42 -30.01 14.00
N GLU A 174 24.48 -29.25 14.52
CA GLU A 174 23.24 -28.91 13.82
C GLU A 174 23.50 -28.20 12.49
N ALA A 175 24.43 -27.25 12.47
CA ALA A 175 24.86 -26.57 11.24
C ALA A 175 25.51 -27.54 10.22
N SER A 176 26.24 -28.55 10.70
CA SER A 176 26.87 -29.54 9.84
C SER A 176 25.88 -30.57 9.25
N LEU A 177 24.72 -30.74 9.91
CA LEU A 177 23.64 -31.64 9.46
C LEU A 177 22.62 -30.94 8.56
N ARG A 178 22.78 -29.65 8.29
CA ARG A 178 21.93 -28.92 7.34
C ARG A 178 22.34 -29.23 5.91
N ARG A 179 21.34 -29.28 5.03
CA ARG A 179 21.56 -29.41 3.60
C ARG A 179 22.37 -28.21 3.09
N ARG A 180 23.38 -28.49 2.27
CA ARG A 180 24.15 -27.48 1.55
C ARG A 180 23.58 -27.30 0.15
N TYR A 181 23.63 -26.10 -0.35
CA TYR A 181 23.05 -25.70 -1.61
C TYR A 181 24.14 -25.29 -2.61
N SER A 182 23.92 -25.58 -3.88
CA SER A 182 24.82 -25.11 -4.93
C SER A 182 24.70 -23.60 -5.14
N THR A 183 25.76 -23.00 -5.63
CA THR A 183 25.75 -21.58 -6.04
C THR A 183 24.69 -21.30 -7.11
N VAL A 184 24.40 -22.27 -8.00
CA VAL A 184 23.35 -22.17 -9.02
C VAL A 184 21.96 -22.10 -8.38
N HIS A 185 21.71 -22.92 -7.35
CA HIS A 185 20.46 -22.94 -6.61
C HIS A 185 20.19 -21.59 -5.95
N VAL A 186 21.16 -21.09 -5.17
CA VAL A 186 21.03 -19.80 -4.48
C VAL A 186 20.88 -18.66 -5.47
N ALA A 187 21.68 -18.64 -6.55
CA ALA A 187 21.57 -17.62 -7.58
C ALA A 187 20.18 -17.59 -8.25
N ALA A 188 19.59 -18.76 -8.53
CA ALA A 188 18.25 -18.85 -9.10
C ALA A 188 17.17 -18.31 -8.14
N ARG A 189 17.27 -18.60 -6.84
CA ARG A 189 16.35 -18.06 -5.83
C ARG A 189 16.46 -16.53 -5.73
N LEU A 190 17.69 -16.01 -5.68
CA LEU A 190 17.96 -14.58 -5.64
C LEU A 190 17.41 -13.89 -6.89
N ALA A 191 17.62 -14.44 -8.08
CA ALA A 191 17.11 -13.88 -9.33
C ALA A 191 15.58 -13.76 -9.33
N GLN A 192 14.86 -14.80 -8.85
CA GLN A 192 13.40 -14.74 -8.69
C GLN A 192 12.96 -13.65 -7.71
N LEU A 193 13.61 -13.56 -6.55
CA LEU A 193 13.30 -12.55 -5.55
C LEU A 193 13.59 -11.14 -6.07
N ASP A 194 14.69 -10.94 -6.79
CA ASP A 194 15.05 -9.65 -7.40
C ASP A 194 13.99 -9.21 -8.42
N GLU A 195 13.42 -10.12 -9.22
CA GLU A 195 12.32 -9.83 -10.13
C GLU A 195 11.05 -9.38 -9.36
N VAL A 196 10.68 -10.11 -8.30
CA VAL A 196 9.51 -9.74 -7.47
C VAL A 196 9.74 -8.41 -6.75
N LEU A 197 10.93 -8.17 -6.22
CA LEU A 197 11.31 -6.90 -5.59
C LEU A 197 11.25 -5.72 -6.58
N GLN A 198 11.67 -5.93 -7.82
CA GLN A 198 11.56 -4.91 -8.87
C GLN A 198 10.09 -4.58 -9.17
N ARG A 199 9.22 -5.58 -9.32
CA ARG A 199 7.77 -5.38 -9.51
C ARG A 199 7.14 -4.65 -8.32
N ALA A 200 7.53 -5.02 -7.09
CA ALA A 200 7.06 -4.35 -5.87
C ALA A 200 7.50 -2.88 -5.81
N SER A 201 8.74 -2.58 -6.20
CA SER A 201 9.26 -1.22 -6.24
C SER A 201 8.50 -0.36 -7.26
N LEU A 202 8.21 -0.87 -8.44
CA LEU A 202 7.38 -0.18 -9.44
C LEU A 202 5.97 0.12 -8.91
N ALA A 203 5.34 -0.85 -8.24
CA ALA A 203 4.04 -0.64 -7.63
C ALA A 203 4.09 0.45 -6.54
N PHE A 204 5.12 0.45 -5.71
CA PHE A 204 5.36 1.45 -4.68
C PHE A 204 5.52 2.85 -5.28
N GLU A 205 6.33 2.99 -6.33
CA GLU A 205 6.53 4.26 -7.05
C GLU A 205 5.23 4.82 -7.63
N VAL A 206 4.41 3.97 -8.27
CA VAL A 206 3.12 4.39 -8.83
C VAL A 206 2.17 4.93 -7.76
N VAL A 207 2.08 4.25 -6.61
CA VAL A 207 1.23 4.73 -5.49
C VAL A 207 1.82 6.01 -4.88
N GLY A 208 3.15 6.09 -4.74
CA GLY A 208 3.84 7.29 -4.25
C GLY A 208 3.60 8.51 -5.14
N GLN A 209 3.66 8.35 -6.46
CA GLN A 209 3.35 9.42 -7.42
C GLN A 209 1.87 9.87 -7.31
N ARG A 210 0.93 8.94 -7.16
CA ARG A 210 -0.49 9.26 -6.94
C ARG A 210 -0.70 10.03 -5.64
N GLN A 211 -0.04 9.62 -4.56
CA GLN A 211 -0.12 10.34 -3.28
C GLN A 211 0.45 11.76 -3.40
N ALA A 212 1.60 11.94 -4.03
CA ALA A 212 2.20 13.25 -4.25
C ALA A 212 1.31 14.16 -5.12
N ALA A 213 0.73 13.61 -6.19
CA ALA A 213 -0.22 14.34 -7.03
C ALA A 213 -1.47 14.75 -6.26
N LEU A 214 -2.02 13.86 -5.43
CA LEU A 214 -3.16 14.17 -4.56
C LEU A 214 -2.81 15.27 -3.55
N GLN A 215 -1.67 15.19 -2.89
CA GLN A 215 -1.22 16.22 -1.95
C GLN A 215 -1.09 17.59 -2.62
N ALA A 216 -0.48 17.64 -3.81
CA ALA A 216 -0.37 18.87 -4.59
C ALA A 216 -1.74 19.43 -4.99
N ALA A 217 -2.70 18.57 -5.36
CA ALA A 217 -4.06 18.97 -5.71
C ALA A 217 -4.88 19.41 -4.49
N LEU A 218 -4.60 18.90 -3.30
CA LEU A 218 -5.27 19.29 -2.05
C LEU A 218 -4.74 20.59 -1.46
N ALA A 219 -3.47 20.94 -1.70
CA ALA A 219 -2.81 22.10 -1.10
C ALA A 219 -3.56 23.44 -1.31
N PRO A 220 -4.13 23.77 -2.49
CA PRO A 220 -4.86 25.00 -2.70
C PRO A 220 -6.30 24.98 -2.18
N ARG A 221 -6.80 23.85 -1.63
CA ARG A 221 -8.20 23.66 -1.27
C ARG A 221 -8.52 24.23 0.11
N LEU A 222 -9.07 25.42 0.14
CA LEU A 222 -9.44 26.12 1.40
C LEU A 222 -10.74 25.59 2.01
N TRP A 223 -11.69 25.16 1.17
CA TRP A 223 -13.06 24.83 1.60
C TRP A 223 -13.30 23.34 1.79
N MET A 224 -12.42 22.50 1.29
CA MET A 224 -12.57 21.06 1.51
C MET A 224 -12.37 20.73 2.99
N PRO A 225 -13.33 20.01 3.62
CA PRO A 225 -13.24 19.66 5.04
C PRO A 225 -11.92 18.95 5.38
N PRO A 226 -11.24 19.33 6.47
CA PRO A 226 -9.95 18.73 6.85
C PRO A 226 -10.02 17.23 7.07
N ASP A 227 -11.13 16.73 7.63
CA ASP A 227 -11.37 15.30 7.81
C ASP A 227 -11.47 14.53 6.49
N LEU A 228 -12.08 15.13 5.46
CA LEU A 228 -12.09 14.54 4.11
C LEU A 228 -10.68 14.52 3.49
N GLN A 229 -9.95 15.64 3.58
CA GLN A 229 -8.56 15.68 3.10
C GLN A 229 -7.70 14.61 3.79
N GLN A 230 -7.85 14.45 5.09
CA GLN A 230 -7.13 13.46 5.87
C GLN A 230 -7.49 12.03 5.44
N ARG A 231 -8.79 11.72 5.22
CA ARG A 231 -9.21 10.39 4.74
C ARG A 231 -8.63 10.07 3.36
N LEU A 232 -8.68 11.02 2.43
CA LEU A 232 -8.12 10.85 1.07
C LEU A 232 -6.61 10.57 1.11
N GLN A 233 -5.86 11.27 1.96
CA GLN A 233 -4.42 11.06 2.12
C GLN A 233 -4.11 9.75 2.83
N ALA A 234 -4.89 9.38 3.87
CA ALA A 234 -4.68 8.18 4.66
C ALA A 234 -4.80 6.88 3.83
N ALA A 235 -5.70 6.84 2.85
CA ALA A 235 -5.89 5.67 1.99
C ALA A 235 -4.62 5.29 1.21
N HIS A 236 -3.97 6.28 0.59
CA HIS A 236 -2.71 6.05 -0.11
C HIS A 236 -1.55 5.76 0.86
N GLY A 237 -1.51 6.45 2.00
CA GLY A 237 -0.53 6.18 3.05
C GLY A 237 -0.58 4.75 3.58
N GLN A 238 -1.77 4.21 3.80
CA GLN A 238 -1.97 2.82 4.22
C GLN A 238 -1.51 1.83 3.14
N THR A 239 -1.79 2.10 1.87
CA THR A 239 -1.32 1.28 0.76
C THR A 239 0.21 1.27 0.68
N LEU A 240 0.86 2.43 0.83
CA LEU A 240 2.32 2.54 0.82
C LEU A 240 2.95 1.79 2.01
N ALA A 241 2.37 1.92 3.20
CA ALA A 241 2.85 1.19 4.39
C ALA A 241 2.75 -0.33 4.21
N LEU A 242 1.66 -0.83 3.60
CA LEU A 242 1.51 -2.23 3.26
C LEU A 242 2.60 -2.69 2.27
N LEU A 243 2.78 -1.98 1.17
CA LEU A 243 3.78 -2.31 0.15
C LEU A 243 5.20 -2.30 0.73
N GLU A 244 5.53 -1.32 1.57
CA GLU A 244 6.84 -1.24 2.24
C GLU A 244 7.05 -2.40 3.19
N GLY A 245 6.04 -2.77 3.99
CA GLY A 245 6.11 -3.94 4.86
C GLY A 245 6.35 -5.25 4.09
N LEU A 246 5.64 -5.44 2.98
CA LEU A 246 5.83 -6.62 2.11
C LEU A 246 7.21 -6.61 1.43
N ARG A 247 7.69 -5.46 0.97
CA ARG A 247 9.02 -5.29 0.39
C ARG A 247 10.12 -5.64 1.40
N SER A 248 9.99 -5.17 2.64
CA SER A 248 10.94 -5.48 3.72
C SER A 248 11.00 -6.98 4.00
N ARG A 249 9.87 -7.67 4.05
CA ARG A 249 9.81 -9.13 4.22
C ARG A 249 10.47 -9.88 3.06
N LEU A 250 10.24 -9.45 1.81
CA LEU A 250 10.95 -10.03 0.65
C LEU A 250 12.45 -9.84 0.74
N GLN A 251 12.91 -8.65 1.18
CA GLN A 251 14.33 -8.40 1.37
C GLN A 251 14.92 -9.32 2.45
N GLN A 252 14.22 -9.52 3.56
CA GLN A 252 14.62 -10.47 4.60
C GLN A 252 14.69 -11.90 4.06
N ALA A 253 13.72 -12.33 3.27
CA ALA A 253 13.75 -13.64 2.62
C ALA A 253 14.94 -13.76 1.66
N ARG A 254 15.24 -12.71 0.88
CA ARG A 254 16.40 -12.65 0.00
C ARG A 254 17.71 -12.81 0.75
N ASP A 255 17.85 -12.09 1.86
CA ASP A 255 19.03 -12.17 2.72
C ASP A 255 19.16 -13.57 3.35
N GLY A 256 18.06 -14.20 3.73
CA GLY A 256 18.02 -15.58 4.19
C GLY A 256 18.49 -16.58 3.13
N PHE A 257 17.99 -16.49 1.89
CA PHE A 257 18.47 -17.35 0.80
C PHE A 257 19.96 -17.12 0.49
N ALA A 258 20.44 -15.88 0.58
CA ALA A 258 21.86 -15.57 0.38
C ALA A 258 22.75 -16.15 1.50
N ALA A 259 22.21 -16.36 2.68
CA ALA A 259 22.92 -16.93 3.84
C ALA A 259 22.85 -18.47 3.91
N LEU A 260 22.17 -19.14 2.98
CA LEU A 260 22.12 -20.61 2.96
C LEU A 260 23.51 -21.22 2.83
N PRO A 261 23.78 -22.37 3.51
CA PRO A 261 25.05 -23.05 3.44
C PRO A 261 25.37 -23.49 2.02
N LEU A 262 26.55 -23.12 1.50
CA LEU A 262 26.97 -23.45 0.15
C LEU A 262 27.76 -24.78 0.12
N GLU A 263 27.63 -25.54 -0.99
CA GLU A 263 28.47 -26.68 -1.29
C GLU A 263 29.83 -26.22 -1.85
N GLU A 264 30.90 -26.92 -1.46
CA GLU A 264 32.24 -26.63 -1.96
C GLU A 264 32.49 -27.25 -3.36
N THR A 265 31.55 -28.05 -3.89
CA THR A 265 31.73 -28.84 -5.11
C THR A 265 31.08 -28.18 -6.32
N THR A 266 31.82 -28.06 -7.41
CA THR A 266 31.37 -27.53 -8.72
C THR A 266 30.73 -28.58 -9.65
N ALA A 267 30.03 -29.57 -9.11
CA ALA A 267 29.28 -30.53 -9.93
C ALA A 267 28.16 -29.80 -10.69
N ARG A 268 27.86 -30.26 -11.92
CA ARG A 268 26.82 -29.71 -12.78
C ARG A 268 25.45 -29.92 -12.13
N ILE A 269 24.92 -28.89 -11.49
CA ILE A 269 23.67 -28.95 -10.73
C ILE A 269 22.62 -28.16 -11.48
N GLU A 270 21.42 -28.73 -11.63
CA GLU A 270 20.27 -28.08 -12.23
C GLU A 270 19.71 -27.00 -11.30
N ALA A 271 19.16 -25.93 -11.89
CA ALA A 271 18.49 -24.90 -11.14
C ALA A 271 17.23 -25.46 -10.44
N PRO A 272 16.87 -24.96 -9.25
CA PRO A 272 15.70 -25.44 -8.54
C PRO A 272 14.42 -25.07 -9.28
N THR A 273 13.37 -25.83 -9.04
CA THR A 273 12.02 -25.47 -9.51
C THR A 273 11.65 -24.09 -8.97
N PRO A 274 11.15 -23.19 -9.83
CA PRO A 274 10.71 -21.86 -9.41
C PRO A 274 9.68 -21.92 -8.29
N VAL A 275 9.72 -20.94 -7.37
CA VAL A 275 8.69 -20.78 -6.34
C VAL A 275 7.40 -20.31 -7.01
N ALA A 276 6.33 -21.11 -6.91
CA ALA A 276 5.04 -20.81 -7.48
C ALA A 276 4.20 -19.95 -6.49
N PHE A 277 3.71 -18.80 -6.94
CA PHE A 277 2.85 -17.92 -6.16
C PHE A 277 1.74 -17.26 -7.01
N GLU A 278 1.76 -17.47 -8.33
CA GLU A 278 0.71 -17.01 -9.24
C GLU A 278 -0.30 -18.14 -9.46
N ALA A 279 -1.50 -17.95 -8.92
CA ALA A 279 -2.69 -18.74 -9.21
C ALA A 279 -3.92 -17.84 -9.19
#